data_d150e320606f95e8d2b6a613b5131020
#
_entry.id   d150e320606f95e8d2b6a613b5131020
#
_cell.length_a   1.000
_cell.length_b   1.000
_cell.length_c   1.000
_cell.angle_alpha   90.00
_cell.angle_beta   90.00
_cell.angle_gamma   90.00
#
_symmetry.space_group_name_H-M   'P 1'
#
loop_
_entity.id
_entity.type
_entity.pdbx_description
1 polymer ?
#
loop_
_entity_poly.entity_id
_entity_poly.type
_entity_poly.pdbx_seq_one_letter_code
_entity_poly.pdbx_strand_id
1 'polypeptide(L)'
;MKSFLLLNKTPILKWGNIPDEIYFEGDLPKGYNLAISPSKPYIVLDIDIHDKINGFLNIPKDIYKELENNHFSYSSKGEGKHFWIKYIGSKELLNKTSGKGFDLRTDKGYVVWNHYLYKDIRECLHLIQESSNKLNNFLELNFKKKKKMG
;
A
#
# COMPACT_ATOMS: atom_id res chain seq x y z
N MET A 1 -3.68 12.11 -2.40
CA MET A 1 -3.32 10.92 -3.19
C MET A 1 -3.43 11.23 -4.67
N LYS A 2 -3.01 10.34 -5.51
CA LYS A 2 -3.09 10.51 -6.97
C LYS A 2 -3.17 9.15 -7.63
N SER A 3 -3.73 9.09 -8.84
CA SER A 3 -3.79 7.86 -9.62
C SER A 3 -3.34 8.10 -11.06
N PHE A 4 -2.84 7.05 -11.67
CA PHE A 4 -2.30 7.10 -13.03
C PHE A 4 -2.31 5.71 -13.66
N LEU A 5 -2.09 5.66 -14.97
CA LEU A 5 -2.15 4.41 -15.71
C LEU A 5 -0.79 3.71 -15.76
N LEU A 6 -0.84 2.39 -15.70
CA LEU A 6 0.30 1.50 -15.95
C LEU A 6 0.06 0.71 -17.23
N LEU A 7 1.09 0.61 -18.05
CA LEU A 7 1.14 -0.30 -19.19
C LEU A 7 2.29 -1.28 -18.95
N ASN A 8 2.00 -2.58 -18.92
CA ASN A 8 3.01 -3.61 -18.63
C ASN A 8 3.79 -3.32 -17.34
N LYS A 9 3.07 -2.97 -16.29
CA LYS A 9 3.61 -2.63 -14.95
C LYS A 9 4.45 -1.36 -14.89
N THR A 10 4.53 -0.60 -16.00
CA THR A 10 5.33 0.63 -16.07
C THR A 10 4.39 1.82 -16.16
N PRO A 11 4.59 2.88 -15.34
CA PRO A 11 3.81 4.11 -15.47
C PRO A 11 4.01 4.74 -16.85
N ILE A 12 2.91 5.20 -17.45
CA ILE A 12 2.96 5.86 -18.76
C ILE A 12 3.46 7.30 -18.69
N LEU A 13 3.56 7.85 -17.48
CA LEU A 13 4.02 9.21 -17.21
C LEU A 13 5.05 9.17 -16.07
N LYS A 14 5.80 10.24 -15.93
CA LYS A 14 6.63 10.46 -14.73
C LYS A 14 5.69 10.76 -13.57
N TRP A 15 5.22 9.72 -12.91
CA TRP A 15 4.18 9.82 -11.91
C TRP A 15 4.54 10.70 -10.70
N GLY A 16 5.83 10.79 -10.36
CA GLY A 16 6.30 11.67 -9.28
C GLY A 16 6.03 13.15 -9.55
N ASN A 17 5.87 13.53 -10.82
CA ASN A 17 5.55 14.90 -11.21
C ASN A 17 4.05 15.19 -11.23
N ILE A 18 3.20 14.18 -11.05
CA ILE A 18 1.75 14.38 -10.98
C ILE A 18 1.43 15.03 -9.62
N PRO A 19 0.72 16.18 -9.61
CA PRO A 19 0.32 16.80 -8.35
C PRO A 19 -0.63 15.89 -7.54
N ASP A 20 -0.65 16.07 -6.22
CA ASP A 20 -1.63 15.41 -5.37
C ASP A 20 -3.06 15.80 -5.79
N GLU A 21 -3.99 14.87 -5.54
CA GLU A 21 -5.43 15.01 -5.86
C GLU A 21 -5.72 15.03 -7.36
N ILE A 22 -4.78 14.64 -8.21
CA ILE A 22 -5.01 14.39 -9.63
C ILE A 22 -5.23 12.88 -9.81
N TYR A 23 -6.38 12.52 -10.32
CA TYR A 23 -6.80 11.13 -10.50
C TYR A 23 -7.15 10.85 -11.96
N PHE A 24 -6.82 9.64 -12.39
CA PHE A 24 -7.30 9.18 -13.69
C PHE A 24 -8.82 9.08 -13.67
N GLU A 25 -9.47 9.64 -14.68
CA GLU A 25 -10.93 9.60 -14.83
C GLU A 25 -11.30 8.78 -16.07
N GLY A 26 -12.48 8.16 -16.00
CA GLY A 26 -12.99 7.35 -17.12
C GLY A 26 -12.70 5.85 -16.97
N ASP A 27 -12.95 5.12 -18.04
CA ASP A 27 -12.75 3.68 -18.07
C ASP A 27 -11.31 3.32 -18.41
N LEU A 28 -10.81 2.23 -17.82
CA LEU A 28 -9.46 1.76 -18.12
C LEU A 28 -9.40 1.25 -19.57
N PRO A 29 -8.46 1.76 -20.37
CA PRO A 29 -8.21 1.17 -21.68
C PRO A 29 -7.76 -0.28 -21.54
N LYS A 30 -8.05 -1.09 -22.55
CA LYS A 30 -7.63 -2.50 -22.58
C LYS A 30 -6.11 -2.60 -22.44
N GLY A 31 -5.65 -3.46 -21.54
CA GLY A 31 -4.23 -3.69 -21.31
C GLY A 31 -3.59 -2.74 -20.31
N TYR A 32 -4.35 -1.77 -19.77
CA TYR A 32 -3.85 -0.86 -18.75
C TYR A 32 -4.36 -1.23 -17.37
N ASN A 33 -3.59 -0.88 -16.37
CA ASN A 33 -3.97 -0.98 -14.96
C ASN A 33 -3.97 0.40 -14.31
N LEU A 34 -4.77 0.54 -13.26
CA LEU A 34 -4.78 1.76 -12.45
C LEU A 34 -3.79 1.62 -11.31
N ALA A 35 -2.90 2.60 -11.15
CA ALA A 35 -2.01 2.71 -10.01
C ALA A 35 -2.46 3.86 -9.12
N ILE A 36 -2.32 3.68 -7.81
CA ILE A 36 -2.61 4.72 -6.83
C ILE A 36 -1.39 4.90 -5.92
N SER A 37 -0.92 6.14 -5.82
CA SER A 37 0.11 6.50 -4.85
C SER A 37 -0.59 7.05 -3.61
N PRO A 38 -0.42 6.41 -2.44
CA PRO A 38 -1.02 6.91 -1.20
C PRO A 38 -0.35 8.21 -0.77
N SER A 39 -0.99 8.94 0.13
CA SER A 39 -0.40 10.11 0.77
C SER A 39 -0.74 10.08 2.25
N LYS A 40 0.13 10.68 3.07
CA LYS A 40 -0.07 10.73 4.52
C LYS A 40 -1.49 11.19 4.85
N PRO A 41 -2.16 10.57 5.81
CA PRO A 41 -1.68 9.52 6.71
C PRO A 41 -1.85 8.09 6.19
N TYR A 42 -2.21 7.90 4.92
CA TYR A 42 -2.50 6.58 4.35
C TYR A 42 -1.24 5.90 3.84
N ILE A 43 -1.16 4.61 4.12
CA ILE A 43 -0.09 3.72 3.65
C ILE A 43 -0.71 2.40 3.20
N VAL A 44 0.04 1.63 2.42
CA VAL A 44 -0.37 0.30 2.01
C VAL A 44 0.68 -0.72 2.43
N LEU A 45 0.24 -1.76 3.13
CA LEU A 45 1.06 -2.93 3.40
C LEU A 45 0.74 -3.97 2.33
N ASP A 46 1.73 -4.25 1.49
CA ASP A 46 1.65 -5.18 0.38
C ASP A 46 2.28 -6.51 0.80
N ILE A 47 1.44 -7.54 0.97
CA ILE A 47 1.89 -8.87 1.38
C ILE A 47 1.84 -9.75 0.15
N ASP A 48 2.95 -10.42 -0.14
CA ASP A 48 3.10 -11.19 -1.35
C ASP A 48 3.68 -12.58 -1.08
N ILE A 49 3.48 -13.47 -2.05
CA ILE A 49 4.09 -14.78 -2.09
C ILE A 49 4.85 -14.86 -3.41
N HIS A 50 6.17 -14.97 -3.33
CA HIS A 50 7.00 -15.12 -4.52
C HIS A 50 8.25 -15.93 -4.18
N ASP A 51 8.71 -16.69 -5.16
CA ASP A 51 9.84 -17.59 -5.00
C ASP A 51 9.61 -18.53 -3.79
N LYS A 52 10.52 -18.53 -2.84
CA LYS A 52 10.40 -19.36 -1.62
C LYS A 52 9.94 -18.54 -0.41
N ILE A 53 9.51 -17.30 -0.64
CA ILE A 53 9.13 -16.40 0.44
C ILE A 53 7.62 -16.22 0.45
N ASN A 54 7.01 -16.54 1.60
CA ASN A 54 5.59 -16.28 1.85
C ASN A 54 5.48 -15.19 2.90
N GLY A 55 5.10 -13.98 2.47
CA GLY A 55 5.01 -12.83 3.35
C GLY A 55 3.99 -13.00 4.47
N PHE A 56 2.92 -13.75 4.23
CA PHE A 56 1.90 -14.01 5.25
C PHE A 56 2.45 -14.78 6.45
N LEU A 57 3.40 -15.67 6.21
CA LEU A 57 4.03 -16.46 7.29
C LEU A 57 5.05 -15.66 8.08
N ASN A 58 5.53 -14.54 7.54
CA ASN A 58 6.56 -13.72 8.17
C ASN A 58 6.00 -12.54 8.97
N ILE A 59 4.67 -12.41 8.98
CA ILE A 59 3.98 -11.41 9.81
C ILE A 59 3.50 -12.11 11.08
N PRO A 60 3.71 -11.52 12.28
CA PRO A 60 3.19 -12.11 13.50
C PRO A 60 1.68 -12.36 13.40
N LYS A 61 1.22 -13.48 13.95
CA LYS A 61 -0.18 -13.90 13.82
C LYS A 61 -1.17 -12.89 14.37
N ASP A 62 -0.83 -12.23 15.46
CA ASP A 62 -1.68 -11.22 16.08
C ASP A 62 -1.79 -9.95 15.22
N ILE A 63 -0.70 -9.58 14.55
CA ILE A 63 -0.70 -8.45 13.59
C ILE A 63 -1.55 -8.81 12.38
N TYR A 64 -1.37 -10.00 11.83
CA TYR A 64 -2.16 -10.43 10.66
C TYR A 64 -3.65 -10.50 10.99
N LYS A 65 -4.00 -10.98 12.19
CA LYS A 65 -5.38 -11.02 12.64
C LYS A 65 -5.99 -9.62 12.72
N GLU A 66 -5.24 -8.64 13.23
CA GLU A 66 -5.69 -7.25 13.25
C GLU A 66 -5.91 -6.71 11.84
N LEU A 67 -4.96 -6.97 10.93
CA LEU A 67 -5.08 -6.55 9.53
C LEU A 67 -6.37 -7.11 8.90
N GLU A 68 -6.59 -8.41 9.03
CA GLU A 68 -7.77 -9.07 8.45
C GLU A 68 -9.08 -8.56 9.03
N ASN A 69 -9.13 -8.30 10.33
CA ASN A 69 -10.37 -7.94 11.01
C ASN A 69 -10.71 -6.46 10.89
N ASN A 70 -9.71 -5.58 10.78
CA ASN A 70 -9.93 -4.15 10.95
C ASN A 70 -9.54 -3.28 9.76
N HIS A 71 -8.79 -3.82 8.79
CA HIS A 71 -8.25 -2.98 7.73
C HIS A 71 -8.78 -3.35 6.36
N PHE A 72 -9.08 -2.33 5.57
CA PHE A 72 -9.56 -2.46 4.21
C PHE A 72 -8.52 -3.14 3.35
N SER A 73 -8.93 -4.15 2.59
CA SER A 73 -8.01 -4.89 1.75
C SER A 73 -8.66 -5.40 0.49
N TYR A 74 -7.82 -5.77 -0.46
CA TYR A 74 -8.21 -6.51 -1.64
C TYR A 74 -7.04 -7.38 -2.09
N SER A 75 -7.33 -8.40 -2.86
CA SER A 75 -6.30 -9.28 -3.40
C SER A 75 -5.47 -8.55 -4.43
N SER A 76 -4.16 -8.62 -4.30
CA SER A 76 -3.27 -8.20 -5.35
C SER A 76 -3.19 -9.28 -6.43
N LYS A 77 -2.46 -9.02 -7.50
CA LYS A 77 -2.26 -9.99 -8.55
C LYS A 77 -1.62 -11.26 -7.97
N GLY A 78 -2.23 -12.42 -8.23
CA GLY A 78 -1.80 -13.69 -7.64
C GLY A 78 -2.38 -13.90 -6.26
N GLU A 79 -1.56 -14.41 -5.33
CA GLU A 79 -1.97 -14.77 -3.97
C GLU A 79 -1.73 -13.66 -2.95
N GLY A 80 -1.24 -12.51 -3.40
CA GLY A 80 -0.93 -11.39 -2.52
C GLY A 80 -2.15 -10.61 -2.06
N LYS A 81 -1.92 -9.66 -1.15
CA LYS A 81 -2.97 -8.83 -0.58
C LYS A 81 -2.44 -7.43 -0.26
N HIS A 82 -3.25 -6.43 -0.56
CA HIS A 82 -2.96 -5.05 -0.21
C HIS A 82 -3.87 -4.63 0.95
N PHE A 83 -3.25 -4.21 2.07
CA PHE A 83 -3.97 -3.64 3.22
C PHE A 83 -3.76 -2.14 3.24
N TRP A 84 -4.86 -1.38 3.19
CA TRP A 84 -4.82 0.07 3.31
C TRP A 84 -5.01 0.46 4.77
N ILE A 85 -4.10 1.29 5.28
CA ILE A 85 -4.03 1.62 6.70
C ILE A 85 -3.90 3.14 6.84
N LYS A 86 -4.65 3.72 7.77
CA LYS A 86 -4.43 5.09 8.20
C LYS A 86 -3.44 5.05 9.36
N TYR A 87 -2.18 5.32 9.05
CA TYR A 87 -1.11 5.26 10.04
C TYR A 87 -1.15 6.48 10.95
N ILE A 88 -1.28 6.28 12.26
CA ILE A 88 -1.34 7.34 13.26
C ILE A 88 -0.16 7.30 14.23
N GLY A 89 0.87 6.52 13.93
CA GLY A 89 2.10 6.50 14.71
C GLY A 89 2.91 7.78 14.52
N SER A 90 3.91 7.96 15.36
CA SER A 90 4.71 9.19 15.42
C SER A 90 5.98 9.16 14.57
N LYS A 91 6.36 8.00 14.03
CA LYS A 91 7.60 7.85 13.28
C LYS A 91 7.37 8.00 11.79
N GLU A 92 8.38 8.53 11.09
CA GLU A 92 8.36 8.53 9.64
C GLU A 92 8.61 7.12 9.12
N LEU A 93 7.74 6.64 8.22
CA LEU A 93 7.87 5.33 7.59
C LEU A 93 8.39 5.47 6.17
N LEU A 94 9.23 4.54 5.76
CA LEU A 94 9.83 4.52 4.43
C LEU A 94 9.08 3.60 3.49
N ASN A 95 9.00 4.00 2.23
CA ASN A 95 8.55 3.16 1.13
C ASN A 95 9.67 2.18 0.80
N LYS A 96 9.56 0.93 1.27
CA LYS A 96 10.61 -0.05 1.05
C LYS A 96 10.13 -1.48 1.19
N THR A 97 10.94 -2.41 0.71
CA THR A 97 10.72 -3.84 0.90
C THR A 97 11.30 -4.27 2.25
N SER A 98 10.67 -5.25 2.89
CA SER A 98 11.22 -5.83 4.13
C SER A 98 12.24 -6.92 3.87
N GLY A 99 12.24 -7.48 2.65
CA GLY A 99 12.99 -8.70 2.35
C GLY A 99 12.32 -9.97 2.86
N LYS A 100 11.14 -9.87 3.47
CA LYS A 100 10.41 -10.98 4.10
C LYS A 100 9.06 -11.28 3.43
N GLY A 101 8.82 -10.73 2.24
CA GLY A 101 7.59 -10.92 1.48
C GLY A 101 6.47 -9.94 1.82
N PHE A 102 6.76 -8.90 2.57
CA PHE A 102 5.83 -7.78 2.77
C PHE A 102 6.57 -6.45 2.61
N ASP A 103 5.92 -5.53 1.93
CA ASP A 103 6.50 -4.25 1.56
C ASP A 103 5.58 -3.13 2.01
N LEU A 104 6.15 -1.97 2.32
CA LEU A 104 5.36 -0.77 2.61
C LEU A 104 5.41 0.18 1.43
N ARG A 105 4.22 0.65 1.02
CA ARG A 105 4.07 1.69 0.00
C ARG A 105 3.53 2.95 0.64
N THR A 106 4.25 4.04 0.41
CA THR A 106 3.91 5.38 0.88
C THR A 106 3.74 6.32 -0.31
N ASP A 107 3.76 7.63 -0.08
CA ASP A 107 3.75 8.65 -1.14
C ASP A 107 4.96 8.58 -2.07
N LYS A 108 5.97 7.80 -1.72
CA LYS A 108 7.16 7.55 -2.56
C LYS A 108 6.99 6.33 -3.45
N GLY A 109 5.85 5.67 -3.42
CA GLY A 109 5.57 4.50 -4.22
C GLY A 109 4.11 4.49 -4.68
N TYR A 110 3.71 3.37 -5.25
CA TYR A 110 2.32 3.17 -5.70
C TYR A 110 1.96 1.70 -5.63
N VAL A 111 0.66 1.45 -5.66
CA VAL A 111 0.11 0.08 -5.75
C VAL A 111 -0.86 -0.01 -6.91
N VAL A 112 -1.03 -1.21 -7.44
CA VAL A 112 -2.07 -1.47 -8.44
C VAL A 112 -3.40 -1.55 -7.71
N TRP A 113 -4.40 -0.81 -8.22
CA TRP A 113 -5.75 -0.86 -7.70
C TRP A 113 -6.50 -2.00 -8.37
N ASN A 114 -6.91 -2.97 -7.59
CA ASN A 114 -7.50 -4.20 -8.10
C ASN A 114 -8.82 -4.56 -7.41
N HIS A 115 -9.48 -3.57 -6.84
CA HIS A 115 -10.76 -3.78 -6.15
C HIS A 115 -11.90 -3.85 -7.17
N TYR A 116 -12.71 -4.90 -7.10
CA TYR A 116 -13.77 -5.13 -8.09
C TYR A 116 -15.03 -4.30 -7.86
N LEU A 117 -15.27 -3.80 -6.62
CA LEU A 117 -16.45 -3.02 -6.28
C LEU A 117 -16.26 -1.50 -6.42
N TYR A 118 -15.04 -1.02 -6.21
CA TYR A 118 -14.75 0.40 -6.19
C TYR A 118 -13.80 0.77 -7.31
N LYS A 119 -14.13 1.87 -8.00
CA LYS A 119 -13.36 2.32 -9.15
C LYS A 119 -11.97 2.80 -8.75
N ASP A 120 -11.85 3.50 -7.64
CA ASP A 120 -10.59 3.88 -7.02
C ASP A 120 -10.78 4.15 -5.51
N ILE A 121 -9.70 4.55 -4.86
CA ILE A 121 -9.67 4.75 -3.42
C ILE A 121 -10.63 5.83 -2.92
N ARG A 122 -10.99 6.80 -3.77
CA ARG A 122 -11.87 7.91 -3.37
C ARG A 122 -13.25 7.43 -2.91
N GLU A 123 -13.72 6.32 -3.45
CA GLU A 123 -15.03 5.76 -3.11
C GLU A 123 -15.05 5.05 -1.75
N CYS A 124 -13.90 4.72 -1.20
CA CYS A 124 -13.81 3.89 0.01
C CYS A 124 -12.86 4.40 1.09
N LEU A 125 -12.46 5.68 1.03
CA LEU A 125 -11.60 6.27 2.07
C LEU A 125 -12.19 6.09 3.48
N HIS A 126 -13.50 6.16 3.61
CA HIS A 126 -14.20 5.99 4.89
C HIS A 126 -14.09 4.58 5.48
N LEU A 127 -13.67 3.61 4.67
CA LEU A 127 -13.47 2.23 5.12
C LEU A 127 -12.07 1.99 5.68
N ILE A 128 -11.15 2.93 5.46
CA ILE A 128 -9.76 2.79 5.91
C ILE A 128 -9.67 3.18 7.38
N GLN A 129 -9.25 2.24 8.22
CA GLN A 129 -9.20 2.40 9.66
C GLN A 129 -7.83 2.85 10.14
N GLU A 130 -7.82 3.50 11.30
CA GLU A 130 -6.57 3.91 11.95
C GLU A 130 -5.81 2.70 12.48
N SER A 131 -4.49 2.79 12.46
CA SER A 131 -3.62 1.75 13.01
C SER A 131 -3.65 1.77 14.54
N SER A 132 -3.59 0.58 15.14
CA SER A 132 -3.43 0.44 16.59
C SER A 132 -1.98 0.66 17.01
N ASN A 133 -1.73 0.82 18.30
CA ASN A 133 -0.36 0.89 18.82
C ASN A 133 0.45 -0.36 18.48
N LYS A 134 -0.16 -1.53 18.54
CA LYS A 134 0.50 -2.77 18.18
C LYS A 134 0.92 -2.77 16.71
N LEU A 135 0.04 -2.37 15.81
CA LEU A 135 0.35 -2.27 14.39
C LEU A 135 1.41 -1.19 14.13
N ASN A 136 1.31 -0.05 14.81
CA ASN A 136 2.32 1.00 14.70
C ASN A 136 3.72 0.47 15.05
N ASN A 137 3.83 -0.28 16.15
CA ASN A 137 5.11 -0.86 16.58
C ASN A 137 5.68 -1.81 15.54
N PHE A 138 4.83 -2.65 14.95
CA PHE A 138 5.25 -3.56 13.88
C PHE A 138 5.75 -2.79 12.65
N LEU A 139 5.00 -1.79 12.20
CA LEU A 139 5.36 -0.99 11.04
C LEU A 139 6.66 -0.21 11.29
N GLU A 140 6.81 0.38 12.46
CA GLU A 140 8.00 1.13 12.82
C GLU A 140 9.23 0.24 12.93
N LEU A 141 9.07 -0.97 13.49
CA LEU A 141 10.15 -1.94 13.58
C LEU A 141 10.72 -2.29 12.20
N ASN A 142 9.86 -2.41 11.20
CA ASN A 142 10.27 -2.85 9.87
C ASN A 142 10.58 -1.71 8.91
N PHE A 143 9.98 -0.54 9.08
CA PHE A 143 9.97 0.49 8.04
C PHE A 143 10.33 1.89 8.51
N LYS A 144 10.61 2.11 9.79
CA LYS A 144 10.91 3.48 10.22
C LYS A 144 12.21 4.01 9.62
N LYS A 145 12.22 5.30 9.33
CA LYS A 145 13.42 5.99 8.90
C LYS A 145 14.44 6.00 10.05
N LYS A 146 15.66 5.55 9.76
CA LYS A 146 16.75 5.59 10.74
C LYS A 146 17.27 7.01 10.90
N LYS A 147 17.53 7.42 12.13
CA LYS A 147 18.21 8.69 12.37
C LYS A 147 19.61 8.62 11.79
N LYS A 148 20.03 9.69 11.12
CA LYS A 148 21.43 9.82 10.75
C LYS A 148 22.26 9.91 12.01
N MET A 149 23.29 9.08 12.08
CA MET A 149 24.31 9.21 13.10
C MET A 149 25.24 10.38 12.73
N GLY A 150 25.38 11.32 13.63
CA GLY A 150 26.31 12.43 13.35
C GLY A 150 26.08 13.62 14.17
#